data_3cb45fbcb130cf1924a28facbff91541
#
_entry.id   3cb45fbcb130cf1924a28facbff91541
#
_cell.length_a   1.000
_cell.length_b   1.000
_cell.length_c   1.000
_cell.angle_alpha   90.00
_cell.angle_beta   90.00
_cell.angle_gamma   90.00
#
_symmetry.space_group_name_H-M   'P 1'
#
loop_
_entity.id
_entity.type
_entity.pdbx_description
1 polymer ?
#
loop_
_entity_poly.entity_id
_entity_poly.type
_entity_poly.pdbx_seq_one_letter_code
_entity_poly.pdbx_strand_id
1 'polypeptide(L)'
;MMIPILMYHQIAAMPPKGTPYRGLSVPPEKFRAQMRWLKRLGYQGLSMRDLEPYLRGEKRGRVVGITFDDGYTNVLENALPVLQECGFTSTTYFVAGHAPGHNYWDQEKGVPRSELMSISQIELWRDGGQEIGSHALDHVHLAQLPIEQAEHQIKESKRILEALYQVPVTAFCYPYGDCNEAVFALTHKAGYTNATTIERGLVLPTDDLYRLPRVTIAGSLDLFSFFMKVLTKKEHRHRLKKQANDGVY
;
A
#
# COMPACT_ATOMS: atom_id res chain seq x y z
N MET A 1 -7.94 -16.97 -9.49
CA MET A 1 -8.91 -16.00 -8.93
C MET A 1 -8.28 -14.64 -9.03
N MET A 2 -9.04 -13.56 -9.32
CA MET A 2 -8.50 -12.20 -9.27
C MET A 2 -8.58 -11.68 -7.84
N ILE A 3 -7.49 -11.11 -7.34
CA ILE A 3 -7.39 -10.64 -5.94
C ILE A 3 -7.23 -9.12 -5.93
N PRO A 4 -8.11 -8.36 -5.27
CA PRO A 4 -7.92 -6.92 -5.06
C PRO A 4 -6.91 -6.67 -3.95
N ILE A 5 -5.98 -5.72 -4.18
CA ILE A 5 -5.13 -5.13 -3.15
C ILE A 5 -5.52 -3.65 -3.05
N LEU A 6 -6.07 -3.26 -1.90
CA LEU A 6 -6.54 -1.90 -1.66
C LEU A 6 -5.38 -0.99 -1.29
N MET A 7 -5.29 0.16 -1.96
CA MET A 7 -4.30 1.19 -1.69
C MET A 7 -4.96 2.37 -1.00
N TYR A 8 -4.61 2.59 0.24
CA TYR A 8 -4.93 3.76 1.06
C TYR A 8 -3.65 4.55 1.37
N HIS A 9 -3.79 5.79 1.84
CA HIS A 9 -2.70 6.58 2.42
C HIS A 9 -3.13 7.09 3.79
N GLN A 10 -4.02 8.07 3.84
CA GLN A 10 -4.49 8.66 5.10
C GLN A 10 -5.93 8.24 5.43
N ILE A 11 -6.16 7.92 6.69
CA ILE A 11 -7.52 7.72 7.23
C ILE A 11 -7.87 8.93 8.09
N ALA A 12 -8.31 9.99 7.40
CA ALA A 12 -8.55 11.30 7.98
C ALA A 12 -9.66 12.05 7.23
N ALA A 13 -10.16 13.14 7.82
CA ALA A 13 -11.08 14.05 7.12
C ALA A 13 -10.45 14.55 5.83
N MET A 14 -11.24 14.64 4.77
CA MET A 14 -10.76 15.14 3.49
C MET A 14 -10.41 16.63 3.59
N PRO A 15 -9.23 17.07 3.13
CA PRO A 15 -8.89 18.48 3.01
C PRO A 15 -9.87 19.26 2.13
N PRO A 16 -9.88 20.60 2.14
CA PRO A 16 -10.71 21.44 1.26
C PRO A 16 -10.58 21.08 -0.21
N LYS A 17 -11.60 21.40 -1.02
CA LYS A 17 -11.53 21.25 -2.48
C LYS A 17 -10.38 22.09 -3.04
N GLY A 18 -9.65 21.53 -4.03
CA GLY A 18 -8.48 22.17 -4.61
C GLY A 18 -7.16 21.84 -3.93
N THR A 19 -7.16 21.23 -2.73
CA THR A 19 -5.93 20.78 -2.08
C THR A 19 -5.30 19.65 -2.89
N PRO A 20 -3.99 19.72 -3.19
CA PRO A 20 -3.26 18.63 -3.84
C PRO A 20 -3.40 17.32 -3.07
N TYR A 21 -3.52 16.21 -3.79
CA TYR A 21 -3.67 14.86 -3.24
C TYR A 21 -4.83 14.68 -2.24
N ARG A 22 -5.80 15.60 -2.24
CA ARG A 22 -7.01 15.52 -1.40
C ARG A 22 -7.68 14.14 -1.44
N GLY A 23 -7.64 13.46 -2.58
CA GLY A 23 -8.22 12.13 -2.77
C GLY A 23 -7.57 11.03 -1.94
N LEU A 24 -6.35 11.22 -1.45
CA LEU A 24 -5.62 10.23 -0.64
C LEU A 24 -6.08 10.19 0.82
N SER A 25 -6.89 11.16 1.27
CA SER A 25 -7.50 11.16 2.60
C SER A 25 -8.89 10.52 2.53
N VAL A 26 -9.06 9.38 3.20
CA VAL A 26 -10.33 8.65 3.30
C VAL A 26 -10.94 8.91 4.67
N PRO A 27 -12.18 9.43 4.77
CA PRO A 27 -12.83 9.65 6.06
C PRO A 27 -12.93 8.37 6.90
N PRO A 28 -12.66 8.42 8.22
CA PRO A 28 -12.67 7.25 9.10
C PRO A 28 -13.98 6.45 9.07
N GLU A 29 -15.12 7.13 8.98
CA GLU A 29 -16.44 6.50 8.89
C GLU A 29 -16.61 5.71 7.58
N LYS A 30 -16.03 6.20 6.45
CA LYS A 30 -16.04 5.48 5.20
C LYS A 30 -15.15 4.24 5.25
N PHE A 31 -13.93 4.37 5.78
CA PHE A 31 -13.04 3.23 5.98
C PHE A 31 -13.71 2.15 6.83
N ARG A 32 -14.31 2.55 7.97
CA ARG A 32 -15.05 1.63 8.85
C ARG A 32 -16.19 0.92 8.12
N ALA A 33 -16.98 1.66 7.34
CA ALA A 33 -18.07 1.08 6.56
C ALA A 33 -17.53 0.07 5.51
N GLN A 34 -16.45 0.40 4.80
CA GLN A 34 -15.81 -0.47 3.82
C GLN A 34 -15.35 -1.80 4.46
N MET A 35 -14.62 -1.75 5.59
CA MET A 35 -14.11 -2.95 6.28
C MET A 35 -15.24 -3.81 6.84
N ARG A 36 -16.22 -3.21 7.51
CA ARG A 36 -17.37 -3.94 8.06
C ARG A 36 -18.19 -4.64 6.96
N TRP A 37 -18.36 -4.00 5.82
CA TRP A 37 -19.07 -4.62 4.71
C TRP A 37 -18.27 -5.74 4.05
N LEU A 38 -16.96 -5.59 3.87
CA LEU A 38 -16.11 -6.70 3.39
C LEU A 38 -16.26 -7.92 4.30
N LYS A 39 -16.19 -7.71 5.63
CA LYS A 39 -16.41 -8.78 6.62
C LYS A 39 -17.79 -9.43 6.48
N ARG A 40 -18.86 -8.62 6.37
CA ARG A 40 -20.24 -9.13 6.19
C ARG A 40 -20.42 -9.95 4.91
N LEU A 41 -19.69 -9.61 3.85
CA LEU A 41 -19.69 -10.35 2.58
C LEU A 41 -18.79 -11.59 2.59
N GLY A 42 -18.19 -11.92 3.76
CA GLY A 42 -17.33 -13.07 3.93
C GLY A 42 -15.93 -12.91 3.36
N TYR A 43 -15.48 -11.67 3.13
CA TYR A 43 -14.09 -11.39 2.77
C TYR A 43 -13.21 -11.34 4.02
N GLN A 44 -11.98 -11.81 3.86
CA GLN A 44 -10.91 -11.68 4.83
C GLN A 44 -9.94 -10.59 4.34
N GLY A 45 -9.75 -9.54 5.14
CA GLY A 45 -8.74 -8.51 4.90
C GLY A 45 -7.39 -8.98 5.40
N LEU A 46 -6.38 -8.95 4.53
CA LEU A 46 -5.07 -9.53 4.77
C LEU A 46 -3.95 -8.53 4.51
N SER A 47 -2.88 -8.62 5.32
CA SER A 47 -1.58 -8.05 5.01
C SER A 47 -0.97 -8.71 3.78
N MET A 48 0.06 -8.12 3.21
CA MET A 48 0.76 -8.71 2.05
C MET A 48 1.42 -10.04 2.40
N ARG A 49 1.97 -10.16 3.61
CA ARG A 49 2.52 -11.42 4.16
C ARG A 49 1.44 -12.51 4.19
N ASP A 50 0.27 -12.20 4.76
CA ASP A 50 -0.82 -13.18 4.92
C ASP A 50 -1.53 -13.47 3.60
N LEU A 51 -1.46 -12.52 2.64
CA LEU A 51 -2.02 -12.66 1.30
C LEU A 51 -1.13 -13.49 0.36
N GLU A 52 0.18 -13.55 0.60
CA GLU A 52 1.15 -14.18 -0.29
C GLU A 52 0.80 -15.62 -0.67
N PRO A 53 0.33 -16.53 0.22
CA PRO A 53 -0.08 -17.87 -0.16
C PRO A 53 -1.24 -17.90 -1.16
N TYR A 54 -2.12 -16.89 -1.14
CA TYR A 54 -3.20 -16.74 -2.11
C TYR A 54 -2.70 -16.21 -3.45
N LEU A 55 -1.73 -15.28 -3.43
CA LEU A 55 -1.08 -14.76 -4.63
C LEU A 55 -0.31 -15.87 -5.36
N ARG A 56 0.33 -16.77 -4.62
CA ARG A 56 1.03 -17.95 -5.17
C ARG A 56 0.10 -19.09 -5.59
N GLY A 57 -1.22 -18.98 -5.32
CA GLY A 57 -2.19 -20.01 -5.65
C GLY A 57 -2.22 -21.23 -4.70
N GLU A 58 -1.47 -21.17 -3.61
CA GLU A 58 -1.38 -22.21 -2.57
C GLU A 58 -2.65 -22.28 -1.72
N LYS A 59 -3.33 -21.15 -1.56
CA LYS A 59 -4.60 -21.01 -0.85
C LYS A 59 -5.68 -20.41 -1.75
N ARG A 60 -6.93 -20.67 -1.40
CA ARG A 60 -8.11 -20.08 -2.06
C ARG A 60 -9.08 -19.55 -1.02
N GLY A 61 -9.75 -18.43 -1.33
CA GLY A 61 -10.74 -17.81 -0.44
C GLY A 61 -11.21 -16.47 -0.95
N ARG A 62 -12.19 -15.90 -0.26
CA ARG A 62 -12.59 -14.50 -0.47
C ARG A 62 -11.65 -13.59 0.32
N VAL A 63 -10.57 -13.17 -0.30
CA VAL A 63 -9.53 -12.35 0.34
C VAL A 63 -9.36 -11.02 -0.38
N VAL A 64 -8.89 -10.05 0.38
CA VAL A 64 -8.54 -8.71 -0.11
C VAL A 64 -7.27 -8.24 0.62
N GLY A 65 -6.25 -7.82 -0.11
CA GLY A 65 -5.10 -7.15 0.47
C GLY A 65 -5.47 -5.75 0.93
N ILE A 66 -4.99 -5.35 2.10
CA ILE A 66 -5.18 -4.00 2.64
C ILE A 66 -3.80 -3.37 2.82
N THR A 67 -3.54 -2.26 2.12
CA THR A 67 -2.26 -1.56 2.20
C THR A 67 -2.44 -0.08 2.48
N PHE A 68 -1.52 0.48 3.26
CA PHE A 68 -1.40 1.92 3.54
C PHE A 68 0.00 2.35 3.16
N ASP A 69 0.12 3.45 2.42
CA ASP A 69 1.40 4.02 2.04
C ASP A 69 1.81 5.14 3.01
N ASP A 70 3.11 5.46 3.06
CA ASP A 70 3.76 6.57 3.76
C ASP A 70 3.90 6.43 5.28
N GLY A 71 3.04 5.70 5.97
CA GLY A 71 3.16 5.51 7.42
C GLY A 71 2.55 6.63 8.27
N TYR A 72 1.46 7.27 7.84
CA TYR A 72 0.80 8.36 8.56
C TYR A 72 0.24 7.96 9.93
N THR A 73 0.38 8.82 10.94
CA THR A 73 -0.13 8.63 12.30
C THR A 73 -1.65 8.40 12.34
N ASN A 74 -2.40 9.09 11.47
CA ASN A 74 -3.85 8.93 11.42
C ASN A 74 -4.32 7.53 10.95
N VAL A 75 -3.43 6.73 10.35
CA VAL A 75 -3.70 5.33 10.04
C VAL A 75 -3.70 4.50 11.33
N LEU A 76 -2.72 4.69 12.21
CA LEU A 76 -2.73 4.05 13.52
C LEU A 76 -4.00 4.39 14.30
N GLU A 77 -4.33 5.67 14.39
CA GLU A 77 -5.44 6.17 15.22
C GLU A 77 -6.81 5.71 14.73
N ASN A 78 -7.03 5.72 13.41
CA ASN A 78 -8.35 5.53 12.82
C ASN A 78 -8.55 4.18 12.13
N ALA A 79 -7.48 3.53 11.64
CA ALA A 79 -7.61 2.24 10.96
C ALA A 79 -7.39 1.05 11.90
N LEU A 80 -6.40 1.10 12.80
CA LEU A 80 -6.07 -0.04 13.66
C LEU A 80 -7.27 -0.56 14.46
N PRO A 81 -8.08 0.28 15.15
CA PRO A 81 -9.24 -0.21 15.90
C PRO A 81 -10.29 -0.91 15.01
N VAL A 82 -10.45 -0.42 13.77
CA VAL A 82 -11.40 -1.00 12.81
C VAL A 82 -10.91 -2.33 12.28
N LEU A 83 -9.61 -2.44 11.98
CA LEU A 83 -8.99 -3.69 11.53
C LEU A 83 -9.10 -4.76 12.61
N GLN A 84 -8.80 -4.41 13.87
CA GLN A 84 -8.95 -5.31 15.02
C GLN A 84 -10.40 -5.75 15.22
N GLU A 85 -11.38 -4.85 15.15
CA GLU A 85 -12.82 -5.16 15.22
C GLU A 85 -13.22 -6.17 14.13
N CYS A 86 -12.64 -6.02 12.94
CA CYS A 86 -12.92 -6.91 11.82
C CYS A 86 -12.14 -8.24 11.90
N GLY A 87 -11.07 -8.34 12.67
CA GLY A 87 -10.12 -9.45 12.64
C GLY A 87 -9.33 -9.46 11.34
N PHE A 88 -9.01 -8.26 10.81
CA PHE A 88 -8.26 -8.08 9.58
C PHE A 88 -6.81 -7.72 9.86
N THR A 89 -5.91 -8.16 8.99
CA THR A 89 -4.53 -7.68 8.95
C THR A 89 -4.33 -6.75 7.75
N SER A 90 -3.29 -5.93 7.80
CA SER A 90 -2.93 -5.01 6.73
C SER A 90 -1.42 -4.76 6.72
N THR A 91 -0.91 -4.17 5.66
CA THR A 91 0.49 -3.75 5.54
C THR A 91 0.54 -2.23 5.47
N THR A 92 1.37 -1.61 6.31
CA THR A 92 1.76 -0.21 6.12
C THR A 92 3.19 -0.16 5.60
N TYR A 93 3.38 0.54 4.48
CA TYR A 93 4.67 0.79 3.87
C TYR A 93 5.27 2.06 4.45
N PHE A 94 6.32 1.91 5.26
CA PHE A 94 6.98 3.01 5.96
C PHE A 94 8.16 3.56 5.17
N VAL A 95 8.28 4.88 5.14
CA VAL A 95 9.48 5.59 4.66
C VAL A 95 10.53 5.54 5.76
N ALA A 96 11.50 4.63 5.62
CA ALA A 96 12.33 4.18 6.74
C ALA A 96 13.25 5.25 7.34
N GLY A 97 13.66 6.23 6.54
CA GLY A 97 14.53 7.33 6.98
C GLY A 97 13.79 8.47 7.72
N HIS A 98 12.45 8.42 7.79
CA HIS A 98 11.64 9.56 8.22
C HIS A 98 10.63 9.28 9.33
N ALA A 99 10.85 8.24 10.11
CA ALA A 99 10.08 7.96 11.32
C ALA A 99 10.92 8.26 12.58
N PRO A 100 10.55 9.24 13.43
CA PRO A 100 9.41 10.16 13.34
C PRO A 100 9.62 11.31 12.37
N GLY A 101 8.54 11.85 11.79
CA GLY A 101 8.61 12.96 10.86
C GLY A 101 7.27 13.35 10.26
N HIS A 102 7.29 13.90 9.07
CA HIS A 102 6.11 14.29 8.31
C HIS A 102 6.37 14.11 6.80
N ASN A 103 5.34 14.23 5.98
CA ASN A 103 5.37 14.07 4.52
C ASN A 103 6.08 15.22 3.78
N TYR A 104 7.33 15.52 4.14
CA TYR A 104 8.09 16.64 3.58
C TYR A 104 8.31 16.51 2.06
N TRP A 105 8.35 15.29 1.51
CA TRP A 105 8.55 15.03 0.07
C TRP A 105 7.43 15.55 -0.84
N ASP A 106 6.28 15.87 -0.28
CA ASP A 106 5.15 16.45 -1.00
C ASP A 106 4.91 17.94 -0.65
N GLN A 107 5.75 18.53 0.20
CA GLN A 107 5.58 19.89 0.71
C GLN A 107 5.65 20.94 -0.41
N GLU A 108 6.60 20.78 -1.34
CA GLU A 108 6.73 21.66 -2.50
C GLU A 108 5.53 21.60 -3.46
N LYS A 109 4.78 20.49 -3.44
CA LYS A 109 3.56 20.30 -4.21
C LYS A 109 2.34 20.97 -3.56
N GLY A 110 2.51 21.59 -2.39
CA GLY A 110 1.42 22.21 -1.62
C GLY A 110 0.52 21.19 -0.91
N VAL A 111 0.98 19.96 -0.70
CA VAL A 111 0.27 18.98 0.11
C VAL A 111 0.34 19.37 1.58
N PRO A 112 -0.79 19.35 2.31
CA PRO A 112 -0.77 19.68 3.74
C PRO A 112 0.16 18.77 4.53
N ARG A 113 0.86 19.37 5.50
CA ARG A 113 1.69 18.62 6.44
C ARG A 113 0.86 17.61 7.20
N SER A 114 1.34 16.37 7.24
CA SER A 114 0.75 15.25 7.98
C SER A 114 1.85 14.47 8.67
N GLU A 115 1.67 14.21 9.97
CA GLU A 115 2.67 13.53 10.79
C GLU A 115 2.73 12.04 10.44
N LEU A 116 3.95 11.49 10.47
CA LEU A 116 4.23 10.07 10.35
C LEU A 116 4.29 9.42 11.73
N MET A 117 4.04 8.12 11.79
CA MET A 117 4.14 7.35 13.03
C MET A 117 5.55 7.46 13.62
N SER A 118 5.63 7.68 14.92
CA SER A 118 6.87 7.54 15.68
C SER A 118 7.29 6.08 15.81
N ILE A 119 8.51 5.83 16.26
CA ILE A 119 9.02 4.46 16.48
C ILE A 119 8.06 3.68 17.40
N SER A 120 7.65 4.24 18.53
CA SER A 120 6.72 3.60 19.46
C SER A 120 5.32 3.38 18.86
N GLN A 121 4.87 4.25 17.98
CA GLN A 121 3.60 4.08 17.27
C GLN A 121 3.67 2.96 16.22
N ILE A 122 4.81 2.79 15.56
CA ILE A 122 5.02 1.66 14.63
C ILE A 122 5.11 0.33 15.43
N GLU A 123 5.69 0.35 16.64
CA GLU A 123 5.65 -0.80 17.53
C GLU A 123 4.21 -1.17 17.93
N LEU A 124 3.38 -0.18 18.29
CA LEU A 124 1.95 -0.40 18.56
C LEU A 124 1.19 -0.95 17.34
N TRP A 125 1.54 -0.50 16.13
CA TRP A 125 0.99 -1.02 14.89
C TRP A 125 1.33 -2.49 14.71
N ARG A 126 2.61 -2.86 14.84
CA ARG A 126 3.11 -4.23 14.80
C ARG A 126 2.43 -5.12 15.85
N ASP A 127 2.40 -4.65 17.10
CA ASP A 127 1.83 -5.40 18.24
C ASP A 127 0.31 -5.55 18.13
N GLY A 128 -0.33 -4.64 17.38
CA GLY A 128 -1.71 -4.75 16.93
C GLY A 128 -1.95 -5.79 15.82
N GLY A 129 -0.92 -6.58 15.45
CA GLY A 129 -1.00 -7.66 14.45
C GLY A 129 -0.84 -7.20 13.01
N GLN A 130 -0.42 -5.95 12.77
CA GLN A 130 -0.27 -5.40 11.44
C GLN A 130 1.16 -5.56 10.90
N GLU A 131 1.29 -5.65 9.59
CA GLU A 131 2.58 -5.84 8.93
C GLU A 131 3.30 -4.52 8.69
N ILE A 132 4.62 -4.53 8.92
CA ILE A 132 5.55 -3.48 8.53
C ILE A 132 6.09 -3.82 7.14
N GLY A 133 5.78 -2.99 6.15
CA GLY A 133 6.37 -3.01 4.82
C GLY A 133 7.30 -1.80 4.61
N SER A 134 8.04 -1.80 3.51
CA SER A 134 8.99 -0.73 3.19
C SER A 134 8.52 0.14 2.03
N HIS A 135 8.71 1.46 2.15
CA HIS A 135 8.47 2.47 1.12
C HIS A 135 9.75 3.25 0.77
N ALA A 136 10.86 2.54 0.59
CA ALA A 136 12.21 3.07 0.45
C ALA A 136 12.70 3.84 1.69
N LEU A 137 13.90 4.43 1.57
CA LEU A 137 14.52 5.20 2.66
C LEU A 137 13.96 6.63 2.73
N ASP A 138 13.88 7.33 1.59
CA ASP A 138 13.61 8.77 1.52
C ASP A 138 12.43 9.16 0.61
N HIS A 139 11.58 8.23 0.20
CA HIS A 139 10.42 8.47 -0.68
C HIS A 139 10.79 9.16 -2.01
N VAL A 140 11.78 8.64 -2.70
CA VAL A 140 12.33 9.19 -3.95
C VAL A 140 11.84 8.44 -5.20
N HIS A 141 12.00 9.08 -6.37
CA HIS A 141 11.76 8.45 -7.68
C HIS A 141 12.87 7.45 -8.02
N LEU A 142 12.68 6.17 -7.68
CA LEU A 142 13.73 5.14 -7.76
C LEU A 142 14.26 4.91 -9.17
N ALA A 143 13.39 4.96 -10.19
CA ALA A 143 13.80 4.73 -11.59
C ALA A 143 14.59 5.91 -12.18
N GLN A 144 14.63 7.06 -11.50
CA GLN A 144 15.36 8.25 -11.92
C GLN A 144 16.73 8.37 -11.23
N LEU A 145 17.01 7.50 -10.25
CA LEU A 145 18.29 7.49 -9.55
C LEU A 145 19.36 6.68 -10.31
N PRO A 146 20.65 7.02 -10.11
CA PRO A 146 21.73 6.10 -10.39
C PRO A 146 21.49 4.74 -9.69
N ILE A 147 21.88 3.64 -10.34
CA ILE A 147 21.51 2.29 -9.90
C ILE A 147 22.00 1.97 -8.49
N GLU A 148 23.18 2.45 -8.11
CA GLU A 148 23.76 2.26 -6.78
C GLU A 148 22.94 3.01 -5.70
N GLN A 149 22.43 4.19 -6.04
CA GLN A 149 21.58 4.96 -5.13
C GLN A 149 20.20 4.29 -4.97
N ALA A 150 19.61 3.81 -6.06
CA ALA A 150 18.37 3.04 -6.00
C ALA A 150 18.53 1.77 -5.16
N GLU A 151 19.64 1.04 -5.32
CA GLU A 151 19.97 -0.12 -4.50
C GLU A 151 20.10 0.23 -3.02
N HIS A 152 20.78 1.33 -2.70
CA HIS A 152 20.91 1.83 -1.34
C HIS A 152 19.53 2.14 -0.72
N GLN A 153 18.68 2.88 -1.42
CA GLN A 153 17.33 3.22 -0.97
C GLN A 153 16.50 1.97 -0.59
N ILE A 154 16.58 0.93 -1.43
CA ILE A 154 15.81 -0.31 -1.28
C ILE A 154 16.38 -1.18 -0.14
N LYS A 155 17.70 -1.38 -0.10
CA LYS A 155 18.35 -2.25 0.89
C LYS A 155 18.38 -1.64 2.28
N GLU A 156 18.73 -0.37 2.36
CA GLU A 156 18.91 0.30 3.65
C GLU A 156 17.57 0.49 4.36
N SER A 157 16.49 0.78 3.63
CA SER A 157 15.14 0.83 4.19
C SER A 157 14.74 -0.50 4.87
N LYS A 158 15.01 -1.64 4.22
CA LYS A 158 14.76 -2.96 4.78
C LYS A 158 15.57 -3.16 6.06
N ARG A 159 16.90 -2.92 5.97
CA ARG A 159 17.82 -3.11 7.08
C ARG A 159 17.42 -2.32 8.33
N ILE A 160 17.04 -1.05 8.14
CA ILE A 160 16.61 -0.16 9.24
C ILE A 160 15.32 -0.68 9.89
N LEU A 161 14.31 -0.99 9.09
CA LEU A 161 13.02 -1.46 9.61
C LEU A 161 13.16 -2.79 10.35
N GLU A 162 13.93 -3.74 9.79
CA GLU A 162 14.18 -5.03 10.44
C GLU A 162 14.99 -4.88 11.74
N ALA A 163 15.98 -3.99 11.75
CA ALA A 163 16.79 -3.72 12.94
C ALA A 163 15.98 -3.05 14.06
N LEU A 164 15.12 -2.09 13.73
CA LEU A 164 14.32 -1.37 14.72
C LEU A 164 13.18 -2.20 15.29
N TYR A 165 12.49 -2.96 14.44
CA TYR A 165 11.23 -3.61 14.85
C TYR A 165 11.36 -5.11 15.06
N GLN A 166 12.52 -5.72 14.80
CA GLN A 166 12.83 -7.14 15.02
C GLN A 166 11.79 -8.07 14.35
N VAL A 167 11.35 -7.71 13.16
CA VAL A 167 10.42 -8.50 12.32
C VAL A 167 10.93 -8.56 10.88
N PRO A 168 10.67 -9.63 10.14
CA PRO A 168 10.97 -9.67 8.72
C PRO A 168 10.16 -8.60 7.96
N VAL A 169 10.82 -7.84 7.09
CA VAL A 169 10.19 -6.87 6.18
C VAL A 169 10.23 -7.45 4.78
N THR A 170 9.14 -8.06 4.36
CA THR A 170 9.06 -8.86 3.13
C THR A 170 8.33 -8.15 1.99
N ALA A 171 7.52 -7.14 2.30
CA ALA A 171 6.72 -6.39 1.33
C ALA A 171 7.32 -5.01 1.05
N PHE A 172 7.38 -4.64 -0.23
CA PHE A 172 7.87 -3.35 -0.70
C PHE A 172 6.78 -2.58 -1.48
N CYS A 173 6.82 -1.26 -1.44
CA CYS A 173 6.02 -0.41 -2.32
C CYS A 173 6.92 0.65 -2.96
N TYR A 174 6.83 0.79 -4.27
CA TYR A 174 7.62 1.78 -5.03
C TYR A 174 7.04 3.17 -4.81
N PRO A 175 7.81 4.15 -4.25
CA PRO A 175 7.35 5.52 -4.11
C PRO A 175 6.91 6.10 -5.47
N TYR A 176 5.77 6.79 -5.48
CA TYR A 176 5.12 7.32 -6.68
C TYR A 176 4.76 6.25 -7.74
N GLY A 177 5.00 4.96 -7.47
CA GLY A 177 4.94 3.89 -8.47
C GLY A 177 6.04 3.96 -9.51
N ASP A 178 7.08 4.76 -9.25
CA ASP A 178 8.21 4.96 -10.18
C ASP A 178 9.18 3.77 -10.11
N CYS A 179 9.10 2.92 -11.12
CA CYS A 179 9.84 1.67 -11.18
C CYS A 179 10.12 1.24 -12.63
N ASN A 180 11.18 0.49 -12.81
CA ASN A 180 11.60 -0.11 -14.08
C ASN A 180 12.22 -1.49 -13.83
N GLU A 181 12.65 -2.18 -14.89
CA GLU A 181 13.22 -3.53 -14.80
C GLU A 181 14.40 -3.62 -13.82
N ALA A 182 15.27 -2.61 -13.81
CA ALA A 182 16.41 -2.58 -12.90
C ALA A 182 15.96 -2.47 -11.43
N VAL A 183 14.99 -1.59 -11.14
CA VAL A 183 14.43 -1.42 -9.79
C VAL A 183 13.71 -2.68 -9.31
N PHE A 184 12.99 -3.40 -10.18
CA PHE A 184 12.40 -4.70 -9.85
C PHE A 184 13.47 -5.74 -9.48
N ALA A 185 14.54 -5.82 -10.28
CA ALA A 185 15.66 -6.74 -10.00
C ALA A 185 16.35 -6.41 -8.65
N LEU A 186 16.55 -5.12 -8.35
CA LEU A 186 17.11 -4.67 -7.07
C LEU A 186 16.20 -5.04 -5.89
N THR A 187 14.90 -4.90 -6.02
CA THR A 187 13.92 -5.24 -4.98
C THR A 187 13.94 -6.75 -4.70
N HIS A 188 14.01 -7.57 -5.73
CA HIS A 188 14.19 -9.02 -5.60
C HIS A 188 15.52 -9.36 -4.92
N LYS A 189 16.62 -8.76 -5.38
CA LYS A 189 17.99 -8.97 -4.83
C LYS A 189 18.10 -8.54 -3.36
N ALA A 190 17.32 -7.54 -2.93
CA ALA A 190 17.26 -7.09 -1.54
C ALA A 190 16.51 -8.07 -0.63
N GLY A 191 15.88 -9.12 -1.17
CA GLY A 191 15.21 -10.15 -0.40
C GLY A 191 13.79 -9.78 0.04
N TYR A 192 13.12 -8.88 -0.65
CA TYR A 192 11.66 -8.75 -0.56
C TYR A 192 11.00 -9.93 -1.29
N THR A 193 9.82 -10.35 -0.87
CA THR A 193 9.08 -11.46 -1.50
C THR A 193 7.97 -11.00 -2.42
N ASN A 194 7.53 -9.76 -2.24
CA ASN A 194 6.54 -9.11 -3.08
C ASN A 194 6.71 -7.59 -3.09
N ALA A 195 6.21 -6.95 -4.15
CA ALA A 195 6.17 -5.50 -4.22
C ALA A 195 4.93 -4.99 -4.97
N THR A 196 4.41 -3.85 -4.51
CA THR A 196 3.22 -3.21 -5.08
C THR A 196 3.57 -1.94 -5.84
N THR A 197 2.82 -1.68 -6.89
CA THR A 197 2.89 -0.47 -7.72
C THR A 197 1.64 0.39 -7.50
N ILE A 198 1.56 1.53 -8.21
CA ILE A 198 0.32 2.31 -8.36
C ILE A 198 -0.47 1.89 -9.61
N GLU A 199 -0.03 0.86 -10.33
CA GLU A 199 -0.79 0.35 -11.47
C GLU A 199 -2.18 -0.07 -11.01
N ARG A 200 -3.19 0.42 -11.72
CA ARG A 200 -4.58 0.17 -11.36
C ARG A 200 -5.04 -1.18 -11.90
N GLY A 201 -5.45 -2.09 -11.02
CA GLY A 201 -5.91 -3.41 -11.45
C GLY A 201 -6.24 -4.36 -10.29
N LEU A 202 -6.71 -5.55 -10.66
CA LEU A 202 -6.77 -6.71 -9.79
C LEU A 202 -5.60 -7.64 -10.11
N VAL A 203 -5.05 -8.27 -9.09
CA VAL A 203 -3.95 -9.23 -9.27
C VAL A 203 -4.47 -10.50 -9.93
N LEU A 204 -3.75 -10.97 -10.93
CA LEU A 204 -3.95 -12.25 -11.61
C LEU A 204 -2.95 -13.29 -11.09
N PRO A 205 -3.26 -14.59 -11.19
CA PRO A 205 -2.31 -15.66 -10.82
C PRO A 205 -1.01 -15.67 -11.66
N THR A 206 -1.01 -14.95 -12.79
CA THR A 206 0.13 -14.85 -13.71
C THR A 206 0.93 -13.57 -13.50
N ASP A 207 0.51 -12.68 -12.60
CA ASP A 207 1.23 -11.45 -12.34
C ASP A 207 2.54 -11.73 -11.60
N ASP A 208 3.56 -10.94 -11.95
CA ASP A 208 4.83 -10.90 -11.25
C ASP A 208 4.61 -10.33 -9.83
N LEU A 209 5.06 -11.06 -8.81
CA LEU A 209 4.94 -10.66 -7.42
C LEU A 209 5.66 -9.33 -7.10
N TYR A 210 6.59 -8.91 -7.93
CA TYR A 210 7.29 -7.62 -7.80
C TYR A 210 6.63 -6.47 -8.54
N ARG A 211 5.45 -6.70 -9.19
CA ARG A 211 4.71 -5.70 -9.98
C ARG A 211 3.21 -5.74 -9.71
N LEU A 212 2.84 -5.97 -8.46
CA LEU A 212 1.44 -6.17 -8.10
C LEU A 212 0.64 -4.88 -8.30
N PRO A 213 -0.45 -4.91 -9.11
CA PRO A 213 -1.36 -3.78 -9.25
C PRO A 213 -2.22 -3.61 -8.02
N ARG A 214 -2.73 -2.39 -7.81
CA ARG A 214 -3.60 -2.09 -6.67
C ARG A 214 -4.89 -1.39 -7.10
N VAL A 215 -5.86 -1.40 -6.21
CA VAL A 215 -7.12 -0.67 -6.31
C VAL A 215 -7.03 0.58 -5.47
N THR A 216 -6.86 1.74 -6.11
CA THR A 216 -6.83 3.04 -5.42
C THR A 216 -8.18 3.36 -4.80
N ILE A 217 -8.19 3.64 -3.48
CA ILE A 217 -9.37 4.03 -2.72
C ILE A 217 -9.27 5.52 -2.39
N ALA A 218 -10.07 6.30 -3.09
CA ALA A 218 -10.13 7.74 -2.87
C ALA A 218 -11.20 8.13 -1.85
N GLY A 219 -10.96 9.20 -1.10
CA GLY A 219 -11.88 9.70 -0.08
C GLY A 219 -13.24 10.15 -0.63
N SER A 220 -13.32 10.52 -1.91
CA SER A 220 -14.59 10.83 -2.59
C SER A 220 -15.42 9.60 -2.94
N LEU A 221 -14.84 8.38 -2.86
CA LEU A 221 -15.52 7.16 -3.26
C LEU A 221 -16.71 6.88 -2.33
N ASP A 222 -17.90 6.65 -2.90
CA ASP A 222 -19.04 6.11 -2.16
C ASP A 222 -18.95 4.59 -2.02
N LEU A 223 -19.79 4.01 -1.18
CA LEU A 223 -19.76 2.59 -0.87
C LEU A 223 -20.11 1.70 -2.08
N PHE A 224 -21.04 2.14 -2.92
CA PHE A 224 -21.41 1.40 -4.12
C PHE A 224 -20.25 1.35 -5.12
N SER A 225 -19.61 2.50 -5.36
CA SER A 225 -18.43 2.59 -6.22
C SER A 225 -17.24 1.80 -5.67
N PHE A 226 -17.09 1.73 -4.33
CA PHE A 226 -16.13 0.86 -3.68
C PHE A 226 -16.36 -0.62 -4.04
N PHE A 227 -17.60 -1.10 -3.90
CA PHE A 227 -17.92 -2.48 -4.27
C PHE A 227 -17.73 -2.75 -5.76
N MET A 228 -18.08 -1.82 -6.61
CA MET A 228 -17.85 -1.96 -8.05
C MET A 228 -16.36 -2.14 -8.39
N LYS A 229 -15.47 -1.47 -7.64
CA LYS A 229 -14.01 -1.64 -7.81
C LYS A 229 -13.50 -2.98 -7.27
N VAL A 230 -13.94 -3.35 -6.07
CA VAL A 230 -13.35 -4.48 -5.32
C VAL A 230 -13.96 -5.83 -5.75
N LEU A 231 -15.28 -5.86 -5.98
CA LEU A 231 -16.01 -7.11 -6.19
C LEU A 231 -16.27 -7.44 -7.66
N THR A 232 -15.96 -6.53 -8.58
CA THR A 232 -16.19 -6.76 -10.01
C THR A 232 -14.90 -6.69 -10.82
N LYS A 233 -14.98 -7.09 -12.09
CA LYS A 233 -13.86 -6.99 -13.04
C LYS A 233 -13.60 -5.56 -13.56
N LYS A 234 -14.19 -4.52 -12.95
CA LYS A 234 -14.08 -3.13 -13.43
C LYS A 234 -12.62 -2.67 -13.51
N GLU A 235 -11.86 -2.85 -12.42
CA GLU A 235 -10.45 -2.44 -12.36
C GLU A 235 -9.58 -3.27 -13.33
N HIS A 236 -9.85 -4.56 -13.47
CA HIS A 236 -9.16 -5.41 -14.43
C HIS A 236 -9.41 -4.98 -15.89
N ARG A 237 -10.65 -4.65 -16.25
CA ARG A 237 -10.97 -4.12 -17.59
C ARG A 237 -10.25 -2.81 -17.88
N HIS A 238 -10.07 -1.98 -16.86
CA HIS A 238 -9.32 -0.74 -16.98
C HIS A 238 -7.84 -1.01 -17.25
N ARG A 239 -7.23 -1.97 -16.53
CA ARG A 239 -5.87 -2.42 -16.74
C ARG A 239 -5.63 -2.91 -18.19
N LEU A 240 -6.49 -3.79 -18.68
CA LEU A 240 -6.41 -4.32 -20.04
C LEU A 240 -6.49 -3.22 -21.12
N LYS A 241 -7.38 -2.24 -20.93
CA LYS A 241 -7.48 -1.11 -21.87
C LYS A 241 -6.21 -0.26 -21.90
N LYS A 242 -5.58 -0.04 -20.73
CA LYS A 242 -4.32 0.71 -20.65
C LYS A 242 -3.21 -0.05 -21.35
N GLN A 243 -3.03 -1.34 -21.07
CA GLN A 243 -2.00 -2.19 -21.70
C GLN A 243 -2.17 -2.27 -23.23
N ALA A 244 -3.41 -2.35 -23.73
CA ALA A 244 -3.68 -2.32 -25.15
C ALA A 244 -3.30 -0.98 -25.80
N ASN A 245 -3.48 0.14 -25.10
CA ASN A 245 -3.11 1.46 -25.60
C ASN A 245 -1.60 1.71 -25.54
N ASP A 246 -0.92 1.23 -24.49
CA ASP A 246 0.53 1.36 -24.31
C ASP A 246 1.33 0.41 -25.23
N GLY A 247 0.71 -0.64 -25.77
CA GLY A 247 1.30 -1.63 -26.71
C GLY A 247 1.13 -1.31 -28.21
N VAL A 248 0.59 -0.15 -28.56
CA VAL A 248 0.32 0.28 -29.95
C VAL A 248 1.40 1.26 -30.46
N TYR A 249 2.66 1.13 -30.05
CA TYR A 249 3.79 1.86 -30.64
C TYR A 249 4.91 0.93 -31.04
#